data_042d4b832ba402c67d1c1c4d105ce566
#
_entry.id   042d4b832ba402c67d1c1c4d105ce566
#
_cell.length_a   1.000
_cell.length_b   1.000
_cell.length_c   1.000
_cell.angle_alpha   90.00
_cell.angle_beta   90.00
_cell.angle_gamma   90.00
#
_symmetry.space_group_name_H-M   'P 1'
#
loop_
_entity.id
_entity.type
_entity.pdbx_description
1 polymer ?
#
loop_
_entity_poly.entity_id
_entity_poly.type
_entity_poly.pdbx_seq_one_letter_code
_entity_poly.pdbx_strand_id
1 'polypeptide(L)'
;MKKILIIFTMLIFCSSLYAGDVARKGTTGADELLIPVGARGIATGGAMLASLTGLEAVYYNPAGLARGEGAEAMFSYMSYLADINVSYFAVASNLGEFGSFGLSFKTLDFGDIPVTTVEFPDGTGETYSPSFLTMGLTYSKVITDRISVGANFKLITEKIVNTSATGFAMDFGVQYRFSESLFLGASVKNIGSNMTFSGADLQSSTQIPDANFNYADGVYEVVAEEFQIPSYFELSLAYQYDFNEQNNIMLASTFVNNNSFEDQLNFGLEYGFMNTFFVRGGYSMLTENADGTVFGFTAGAGVNYDFGAEVGIKVDYAFRQVDEFPDPNHIFTVKLGF
;
A
#
# COMPACT_ATOMS: atom_id res chain seq x y z
N MET A 1 -27.87 -2.29 -23.23
CA MET A 1 -28.79 -2.06 -22.11
C MET A 1 -28.81 -3.21 -21.09
N LYS A 2 -29.04 -4.48 -21.44
CA LYS A 2 -29.04 -5.60 -20.46
C LYS A 2 -27.71 -5.76 -19.69
N LYS A 3 -26.56 -5.56 -20.34
CA LYS A 3 -25.23 -5.67 -19.69
C LYS A 3 -24.96 -4.52 -18.69
N ILE A 4 -25.43 -3.31 -18.99
CA ILE A 4 -25.32 -2.15 -18.09
C ILE A 4 -26.24 -2.34 -16.87
N LEU A 5 -27.42 -2.93 -17.07
CA LEU A 5 -28.35 -3.22 -15.98
C LEU A 5 -27.78 -4.26 -15.01
N ILE A 6 -27.07 -5.28 -15.51
CA ILE A 6 -26.42 -6.31 -14.70
C ILE A 6 -25.28 -5.68 -13.84
N ILE A 7 -24.48 -4.79 -14.42
CA ILE A 7 -23.40 -4.07 -13.71
C ILE A 7 -24.01 -3.18 -12.62
N PHE A 8 -25.09 -2.48 -12.92
CA PHE A 8 -25.79 -1.61 -11.96
C PHE A 8 -26.44 -2.40 -10.82
N THR A 9 -27.00 -3.59 -11.13
CA THR A 9 -27.58 -4.49 -10.12
C THR A 9 -26.50 -5.12 -9.23
N MET A 10 -25.31 -5.42 -9.78
CA MET A 10 -24.18 -5.95 -9.02
C MET A 10 -23.56 -4.89 -8.08
N LEU A 11 -23.51 -3.62 -8.49
CA LEU A 11 -23.14 -2.48 -7.65
C LEU A 11 -24.10 -2.26 -6.48
N ILE A 12 -25.39 -2.44 -6.68
CA ILE A 12 -26.41 -2.30 -5.61
C ILE A 12 -26.32 -3.46 -4.60
N PHE A 13 -25.90 -4.66 -5.04
CA PHE A 13 -25.74 -5.81 -4.13
C PHE A 13 -24.52 -5.67 -3.19
N CYS A 14 -23.49 -4.90 -3.58
CA CYS A 14 -22.33 -4.60 -2.72
C CYS A 14 -22.68 -3.64 -1.55
N SER A 15 -23.76 -2.89 -1.62
CA SER A 15 -24.14 -1.92 -0.58
C SER A 15 -24.70 -2.51 0.71
N SER A 16 -24.79 -3.84 0.83
CA SER A 16 -25.35 -4.53 2.00
C SER A 16 -24.32 -5.35 2.80
N LEU A 17 -23.05 -5.29 2.45
CA LEU A 17 -21.98 -6.01 3.15
C LEU A 17 -21.30 -5.08 4.16
N TYR A 18 -21.91 -4.88 5.30
CA TYR A 18 -21.28 -4.29 6.47
C TYR A 18 -20.50 -5.39 7.19
N ALA A 19 -19.19 -5.39 7.11
CA ALA A 19 -18.36 -6.41 7.72
C ALA A 19 -17.13 -5.86 8.47
N GLY A 20 -16.83 -4.57 8.34
CA GLY A 20 -15.77 -3.91 9.13
C GLY A 20 -16.16 -3.85 10.61
N ASP A 21 -15.21 -4.19 11.50
CA ASP A 21 -15.43 -4.12 12.95
C ASP A 21 -14.76 -2.87 13.53
N VAL A 22 -15.52 -1.78 13.58
CA VAL A 22 -15.07 -0.50 14.16
C VAL A 22 -14.66 -0.63 15.63
N ALA A 23 -15.16 -1.66 16.35
CA ALA A 23 -14.77 -1.91 17.75
C ALA A 23 -13.29 -2.33 17.88
N ARG A 24 -12.64 -2.75 16.80
CA ARG A 24 -11.22 -3.12 16.76
C ARG A 24 -10.29 -1.96 16.34
N LYS A 25 -10.83 -0.78 16.08
CA LYS A 25 -10.05 0.40 15.72
C LYS A 25 -9.03 0.73 16.82
N GLY A 26 -7.75 0.90 16.44
CA GLY A 26 -6.66 1.15 17.37
C GLY A 26 -6.08 -0.08 18.07
N THR A 27 -6.47 -1.29 17.69
CA THR A 27 -5.90 -2.55 18.22
C THR A 27 -4.85 -3.16 17.30
N THR A 28 -4.59 -2.56 16.14
CA THR A 28 -3.55 -2.94 15.19
C THR A 28 -2.35 -2.01 15.28
N GLY A 29 -1.20 -2.48 14.81
CA GLY A 29 -0.01 -1.69 14.51
C GLY A 29 0.50 -2.04 13.11
N ALA A 30 1.69 -1.61 12.75
CA ALA A 30 2.23 -1.72 11.40
C ALA A 30 1.33 -1.03 10.34
N ASP A 31 0.73 0.12 10.72
CA ASP A 31 -0.19 0.88 9.88
C ASP A 31 0.49 1.46 8.62
N GLU A 32 1.82 1.50 8.59
CA GLU A 32 2.59 1.82 7.40
C GLU A 32 2.28 0.89 6.23
N LEU A 33 1.81 -0.33 6.50
CA LEU A 33 1.40 -1.28 5.46
C LEU A 33 0.17 -0.80 4.67
N LEU A 34 -0.66 0.03 5.28
CA LEU A 34 -1.85 0.63 4.65
C LEU A 34 -1.51 1.83 3.77
N ILE A 35 -0.31 2.42 3.91
CA ILE A 35 0.11 3.56 3.10
C ILE A 35 0.38 3.10 1.66
N PRO A 36 -0.40 3.56 0.67
CA PRO A 36 -0.24 3.13 -0.72
C PRO A 36 1.04 3.68 -1.34
N VAL A 37 1.52 3.00 -2.38
CA VAL A 37 2.71 3.40 -3.15
C VAL A 37 2.38 3.43 -4.65
N GLY A 38 3.16 4.20 -5.40
CA GLY A 38 2.99 4.33 -6.85
C GLY A 38 1.93 5.37 -7.23
N ALA A 39 2.36 6.40 -7.96
CA ALA A 39 1.53 7.55 -8.30
C ALA A 39 0.28 7.15 -9.13
N ARG A 40 0.40 6.20 -10.06
CA ARG A 40 -0.74 5.76 -10.88
C ARG A 40 -1.87 5.18 -10.05
N GLY A 41 -1.56 4.26 -9.13
CA GLY A 41 -2.57 3.64 -8.28
C GLY A 41 -3.20 4.64 -7.30
N ILE A 42 -2.39 5.55 -6.72
CA ILE A 42 -2.87 6.61 -5.83
C ILE A 42 -3.76 7.61 -6.58
N ALA A 43 -3.34 8.05 -7.78
CA ALA A 43 -4.12 8.99 -8.60
C ALA A 43 -5.52 8.48 -8.97
N THR A 44 -5.71 7.16 -8.95
CA THR A 44 -6.99 6.50 -9.25
C THR A 44 -7.71 6.04 -7.97
N GLY A 45 -7.35 6.61 -6.82
CA GLY A 45 -7.97 6.29 -5.53
C GLY A 45 -7.78 4.84 -5.07
N GLY A 46 -6.77 4.11 -5.59
CA GLY A 46 -6.59 2.69 -5.33
C GLY A 46 -7.60 1.76 -6.01
N ALA A 47 -8.42 2.28 -6.92
CA ALA A 47 -9.52 1.51 -7.51
C ALA A 47 -9.10 0.52 -8.61
N MET A 48 -7.86 0.60 -9.14
CA MET A 48 -7.45 -0.16 -10.34
C MET A 48 -6.80 -1.51 -10.05
N LEU A 49 -7.02 -2.11 -8.91
CA LEU A 49 -6.47 -3.41 -8.50
C LEU A 49 -6.70 -4.54 -9.52
N ALA A 50 -7.82 -4.50 -10.26
CA ALA A 50 -8.15 -5.49 -11.28
C ALA A 50 -7.34 -5.35 -12.57
N SER A 51 -6.77 -4.16 -12.85
CA SER A 51 -6.18 -3.82 -14.15
C SER A 51 -4.72 -3.40 -14.11
N LEU A 52 -4.16 -3.11 -12.92
CA LEU A 52 -2.74 -2.79 -12.79
C LEU A 52 -1.87 -4.00 -13.15
N THR A 53 -0.77 -3.73 -13.87
CA THR A 53 0.18 -4.74 -14.34
C THR A 53 1.62 -4.35 -14.03
N GLY A 54 2.53 -5.32 -14.04
CA GLY A 54 3.94 -5.12 -13.74
C GLY A 54 4.19 -4.68 -12.30
N LEU A 55 5.25 -3.91 -12.07
CA LEU A 55 5.64 -3.46 -10.73
C LEU A 55 4.59 -2.60 -10.03
N GLU A 56 3.79 -1.85 -10.77
CA GLU A 56 2.71 -1.03 -10.20
C GLU A 56 1.65 -1.88 -9.49
N ALA A 57 1.49 -3.14 -9.91
CA ALA A 57 0.52 -4.05 -9.32
C ALA A 57 0.99 -4.66 -7.99
N VAL A 58 2.30 -4.75 -7.72
CA VAL A 58 2.84 -5.49 -6.57
C VAL A 58 2.20 -5.09 -5.25
N TYR A 59 2.01 -3.79 -5.03
CA TYR A 59 1.34 -3.30 -3.82
C TYR A 59 -0.16 -3.57 -3.83
N TYR A 60 -0.85 -3.37 -4.96
CA TYR A 60 -2.32 -3.45 -5.05
C TYR A 60 -2.82 -4.90 -5.19
N ASN A 61 -2.27 -5.63 -6.15
CA ASN A 61 -2.61 -7.03 -6.41
C ASN A 61 -1.41 -7.77 -7.01
N PRO A 62 -0.72 -8.62 -6.26
CA PRO A 62 0.49 -9.27 -6.72
C PRO A 62 0.30 -10.12 -7.99
N ALA A 63 -0.95 -10.52 -8.32
CA ALA A 63 -1.25 -11.26 -9.55
C ALA A 63 -0.94 -10.47 -10.83
N GLY A 64 -0.99 -9.13 -10.77
CA GLY A 64 -0.72 -8.27 -11.91
C GLY A 64 0.75 -8.25 -12.34
N LEU A 65 1.67 -8.66 -11.47
CA LEU A 65 3.09 -8.72 -11.80
C LEU A 65 3.36 -9.68 -12.97
N ALA A 66 2.64 -10.81 -13.06
CA ALA A 66 2.80 -11.78 -14.13
C ALA A 66 2.44 -11.25 -15.53
N ARG A 67 1.75 -10.12 -15.59
CA ARG A 67 1.33 -9.46 -16.84
C ARG A 67 2.25 -8.30 -17.23
N GLY A 68 3.33 -8.05 -16.46
CA GLY A 68 4.42 -7.17 -16.84
C GLY A 68 5.28 -7.80 -17.92
N GLU A 69 5.94 -6.97 -18.70
CA GLU A 69 6.83 -7.38 -19.78
C GLU A 69 8.29 -7.16 -19.38
N GLY A 70 9.17 -8.10 -19.73
CA GLY A 70 10.61 -7.99 -19.54
C GLY A 70 11.04 -7.84 -18.08
N ALA A 71 12.02 -6.99 -17.86
CA ALA A 71 12.47 -6.58 -16.54
C ALA A 71 12.02 -5.13 -16.28
N GLU A 72 11.64 -4.85 -15.05
CA GLU A 72 11.18 -3.52 -14.64
C GLU A 72 11.91 -3.07 -13.37
N ALA A 73 12.14 -1.76 -13.26
CA ALA A 73 12.57 -1.11 -12.02
C ALA A 73 11.68 0.10 -11.76
N MET A 74 11.27 0.30 -10.51
CA MET A 74 10.39 1.40 -10.10
C MET A 74 10.92 2.07 -8.85
N PHE A 75 10.88 3.41 -8.85
CA PHE A 75 11.08 4.24 -7.68
C PHE A 75 9.88 5.15 -7.49
N SER A 76 9.37 5.23 -6.28
CA SER A 76 8.29 6.15 -5.91
C SER A 76 8.63 6.87 -4.61
N TYR A 77 8.35 8.17 -4.59
CA TYR A 77 8.52 9.02 -3.43
C TYR A 77 7.23 9.76 -3.14
N MET A 78 6.84 9.84 -1.88
CA MET A 78 5.66 10.54 -1.41
C MET A 78 5.97 11.38 -0.18
N SER A 79 5.63 12.67 -0.25
CA SER A 79 5.46 13.49 0.94
C SER A 79 4.10 13.13 1.56
N TYR A 80 4.12 12.53 2.76
CA TYR A 80 2.94 11.94 3.38
C TYR A 80 2.27 12.94 4.34
N LEU A 81 2.30 12.72 5.61
CA LEU A 81 1.69 13.55 6.65
C LEU A 81 2.76 14.01 7.64
N ALA A 82 2.64 15.23 8.18
CA ALA A 82 3.50 15.74 9.25
C ALA A 82 5.01 15.54 8.95
N ASP A 83 5.43 15.91 7.73
CA ASP A 83 6.83 15.80 7.24
C ASP A 83 7.35 14.36 7.10
N ILE A 84 6.51 13.33 7.30
CA ILE A 84 6.88 11.94 7.04
C ILE A 84 7.00 11.74 5.54
N ASN A 85 8.09 11.10 5.12
CA ASN A 85 8.33 10.77 3.73
C ASN A 85 8.31 9.25 3.52
N VAL A 86 7.68 8.83 2.44
CA VAL A 86 7.61 7.41 2.05
C VAL A 86 8.39 7.20 0.77
N SER A 87 9.39 6.34 0.83
CA SER A 87 10.16 5.90 -0.34
C SER A 87 9.84 4.44 -0.64
N TYR A 88 9.64 4.14 -1.92
CA TYR A 88 9.41 2.80 -2.40
C TYR A 88 10.30 2.50 -3.59
N PHE A 89 11.01 1.40 -3.52
CA PHE A 89 11.83 0.88 -4.61
C PHE A 89 11.42 -0.55 -4.91
N ALA A 90 11.29 -0.90 -6.18
CA ALA A 90 11.00 -2.27 -6.58
C ALA A 90 11.69 -2.62 -7.90
N VAL A 91 12.03 -3.89 -8.05
CA VAL A 91 12.53 -4.49 -9.28
C VAL A 91 11.79 -5.79 -9.54
N ALA A 92 11.55 -6.10 -10.80
CA ALA A 92 10.94 -7.37 -11.18
C ALA A 92 11.47 -7.85 -12.53
N SER A 93 11.33 -9.15 -12.75
CA SER A 93 11.62 -9.77 -14.04
C SER A 93 10.59 -10.85 -14.34
N ASN A 94 10.11 -10.85 -15.58
CA ASN A 94 9.28 -11.89 -16.14
C ASN A 94 10.18 -12.98 -16.73
N LEU A 95 10.12 -14.19 -16.18
CA LEU A 95 10.91 -15.35 -16.59
C LEU A 95 10.10 -16.32 -17.47
N GLY A 96 9.11 -15.81 -18.19
CA GLY A 96 8.27 -16.57 -19.10
C GLY A 96 7.46 -17.65 -18.40
N GLU A 97 7.63 -18.90 -18.78
CA GLU A 97 6.86 -20.03 -18.22
C GLU A 97 7.09 -20.26 -16.71
N PHE A 98 8.19 -19.78 -16.14
CA PHE A 98 8.46 -19.85 -14.71
C PHE A 98 7.69 -18.83 -13.89
N GLY A 99 7.09 -17.82 -14.55
CA GLY A 99 6.38 -16.73 -13.90
C GLY A 99 7.25 -15.50 -13.68
N SER A 100 6.76 -14.55 -12.92
CA SER A 100 7.44 -13.29 -12.62
C SER A 100 7.82 -13.22 -11.15
N PHE A 101 9.02 -12.69 -10.90
CA PHE A 101 9.54 -12.45 -9.55
C PHE A 101 9.78 -10.95 -9.36
N GLY A 102 9.49 -10.47 -8.16
CA GLY A 102 9.72 -9.09 -7.78
C GLY A 102 10.30 -8.97 -6.38
N LEU A 103 11.12 -7.95 -6.18
CA LEU A 103 11.63 -7.53 -4.89
C LEU A 103 11.19 -6.08 -4.67
N SER A 104 10.76 -5.76 -3.47
CA SER A 104 10.34 -4.41 -3.11
C SER A 104 10.86 -4.00 -1.73
N PHE A 105 11.10 -2.70 -1.58
CA PHE A 105 11.52 -2.07 -0.33
C PHE A 105 10.67 -0.81 -0.15
N LYS A 106 10.04 -0.68 1.00
CA LYS A 106 9.29 0.51 1.41
C LYS A 106 9.84 1.00 2.74
N THR A 107 10.18 2.28 2.79
CA THR A 107 10.70 2.92 3.99
C THR A 107 9.87 4.13 4.34
N LEU A 108 9.67 4.36 5.63
CA LEU A 108 9.15 5.61 6.18
C LEU A 108 10.29 6.33 6.89
N ASP A 109 10.44 7.59 6.54
CA ASP A 109 11.36 8.54 7.17
C ASP A 109 10.55 9.57 7.94
N PHE A 110 10.73 9.59 9.25
CA PHE A 110 9.99 10.47 10.17
C PHE A 110 10.75 11.79 10.45
N GLY A 111 11.92 11.96 9.82
CA GLY A 111 12.81 13.07 10.13
C GLY A 111 13.41 12.98 11.53
N ASP A 112 14.05 14.05 11.95
CA ASP A 112 14.68 14.16 13.27
C ASP A 112 13.68 14.70 14.29
N ILE A 113 13.34 13.86 15.28
CA ILE A 113 12.43 14.23 16.37
C ILE A 113 13.26 14.66 17.58
N PRO A 114 13.08 15.89 18.12
CA PRO A 114 13.83 16.34 19.27
C PRO A 114 13.50 15.55 20.54
N VAL A 115 14.53 15.16 21.28
CA VAL A 115 14.37 14.54 22.60
C VAL A 115 14.00 15.63 23.59
N THR A 116 12.84 15.49 24.24
CA THR A 116 12.34 16.41 25.27
C THR A 116 12.32 15.72 26.64
N THR A 117 12.53 16.50 27.69
CA THR A 117 12.39 16.06 29.08
C THR A 117 11.56 17.06 29.87
N VAL A 118 11.17 16.69 31.09
CA VAL A 118 10.44 17.60 32.00
C VAL A 118 11.26 18.86 32.28
N GLU A 119 12.58 18.75 32.29
CA GLU A 119 13.51 19.87 32.55
C GLU A 119 13.80 20.69 31.29
N PHE A 120 13.72 20.04 30.11
CA PHE A 120 14.00 20.65 28.81
C PHE A 120 12.81 20.38 27.83
N PRO A 121 11.66 21.04 28.03
CA PRO A 121 10.45 20.79 27.22
C PRO A 121 10.61 21.25 25.75
N ASP A 122 11.52 22.19 25.47
CA ASP A 122 11.82 22.68 24.12
C ASP A 122 12.90 21.83 23.41
N GLY A 123 13.42 20.81 24.07
CA GLY A 123 14.41 19.86 23.53
C GLY A 123 15.75 19.90 24.31
N THR A 124 16.39 18.75 24.44
CA THR A 124 17.72 18.57 25.06
C THR A 124 18.86 18.94 24.12
N GLY A 125 18.58 19.15 22.82
CA GLY A 125 19.58 19.27 21.75
C GLY A 125 19.93 17.95 21.08
N GLU A 126 19.41 16.82 21.58
CA GLU A 126 19.49 15.50 20.95
C GLU A 126 18.26 15.24 20.12
N THR A 127 18.41 14.44 19.07
CA THR A 127 17.31 14.00 18.21
C THR A 127 17.33 12.48 18.05
N TYR A 128 16.18 11.90 17.74
CA TYR A 128 16.06 10.51 17.30
C TYR A 128 15.16 10.43 16.05
N SER A 129 15.38 9.40 15.23
CA SER A 129 14.59 9.18 14.03
C SER A 129 14.09 7.73 14.01
N PRO A 130 12.77 7.49 14.10
CA PRO A 130 12.19 6.17 13.87
C PRO A 130 12.47 5.72 12.44
N SER A 131 12.60 4.41 12.24
CA SER A 131 12.82 3.81 10.92
C SER A 131 11.93 2.60 10.74
N PHE A 132 10.99 2.69 9.80
CA PHE A 132 10.09 1.61 9.44
C PHE A 132 10.47 1.09 8.05
N LEU A 133 10.67 -0.20 7.94
CA LEU A 133 11.09 -0.88 6.73
C LEU A 133 10.19 -2.07 6.44
N THR A 134 9.61 -2.12 5.25
CA THR A 134 8.93 -3.30 4.72
C THR A 134 9.69 -3.81 3.50
N MET A 135 10.10 -5.08 3.53
CA MET A 135 10.72 -5.78 2.40
C MET A 135 9.71 -6.78 1.84
N GLY A 136 9.56 -6.82 0.52
CA GLY A 136 8.62 -7.73 -0.16
C GLY A 136 9.32 -8.63 -1.17
N LEU A 137 8.94 -9.91 -1.18
CA LEU A 137 9.30 -10.89 -2.21
C LEU A 137 8.01 -11.36 -2.89
N THR A 138 7.83 -11.00 -4.15
CA THR A 138 6.63 -11.30 -4.93
C THR A 138 6.90 -12.39 -5.94
N TYR A 139 5.97 -13.35 -6.02
CA TYR A 139 5.88 -14.31 -7.11
C TYR A 139 4.51 -14.25 -7.75
N SER A 140 4.47 -14.27 -9.08
CA SER A 140 3.22 -14.22 -9.83
C SER A 140 3.32 -15.06 -11.10
N LYS A 141 2.18 -15.65 -11.48
CA LYS A 141 2.11 -16.51 -12.67
C LYS A 141 0.79 -16.37 -13.41
N VAL A 142 0.85 -16.34 -14.72
CA VAL A 142 -0.30 -16.52 -15.60
C VAL A 142 -0.63 -18.01 -15.64
N ILE A 143 -1.82 -18.37 -15.15
CA ILE A 143 -2.30 -19.77 -15.12
C ILE A 143 -3.02 -20.12 -16.41
N THR A 144 -3.82 -19.18 -16.91
CA THR A 144 -4.51 -19.27 -18.21
C THR A 144 -4.46 -17.90 -18.87
N ASP A 145 -4.82 -17.80 -20.14
CA ASP A 145 -4.91 -16.51 -20.87
C ASP A 145 -5.74 -15.47 -20.13
N ARG A 146 -6.63 -15.91 -19.23
CA ARG A 146 -7.58 -15.05 -18.50
C ARG A 146 -7.24 -14.88 -17.03
N ILE A 147 -6.51 -15.83 -16.43
CA ILE A 147 -6.27 -15.87 -14.98
C ILE A 147 -4.79 -15.69 -14.69
N SER A 148 -4.46 -14.74 -13.87
CA SER A 148 -3.17 -14.65 -13.18
C SER A 148 -3.35 -14.70 -11.68
N VAL A 149 -2.37 -15.28 -10.99
CA VAL A 149 -2.31 -15.38 -9.53
C VAL A 149 -0.97 -14.87 -9.05
N GLY A 150 -0.94 -14.36 -7.83
CA GLY A 150 0.31 -13.89 -7.23
C GLY A 150 0.27 -13.95 -5.71
N ALA A 151 1.46 -14.03 -5.15
CA ALA A 151 1.69 -13.94 -3.71
C ALA A 151 2.86 -13.00 -3.45
N ASN A 152 2.77 -12.24 -2.36
CA ASN A 152 3.85 -11.38 -1.89
C ASN A 152 4.13 -11.69 -0.43
N PHE A 153 5.34 -12.10 -0.11
CA PHE A 153 5.82 -12.31 1.25
C PHE A 153 6.50 -11.03 1.73
N LYS A 154 6.11 -10.55 2.91
CA LYS A 154 6.62 -9.31 3.52
C LYS A 154 7.37 -9.60 4.82
N LEU A 155 8.51 -8.96 4.98
CA LEU A 155 9.20 -8.80 6.25
C LEU A 155 9.04 -7.34 6.68
N ILE A 156 8.54 -7.13 7.88
CA ILE A 156 8.21 -5.82 8.43
C ILE A 156 9.11 -5.59 9.64
N THR A 157 9.74 -4.43 9.70
CA THR A 157 10.58 -4.05 10.83
C THR A 157 10.31 -2.60 11.18
N GLU A 158 9.87 -2.37 12.39
CA GLU A 158 9.72 -1.05 13.00
C GLU A 158 10.80 -0.88 14.05
N LYS A 159 11.56 0.22 13.98
CA LYS A 159 12.61 0.54 14.94
C LYS A 159 12.42 1.94 15.48
N ILE A 160 12.42 2.07 16.81
CA ILE A 160 12.33 3.35 17.52
C ILE A 160 13.43 3.33 18.58
N VAL A 161 14.46 4.14 18.37
CA VAL A 161 15.67 4.24 19.22
C VAL A 161 16.32 2.86 19.43
N ASN A 162 16.19 2.24 20.61
CA ASN A 162 16.74 0.93 20.96
C ASN A 162 15.66 -0.15 21.12
N THR A 163 14.43 0.13 20.69
CA THR A 163 13.35 -0.86 20.62
C THR A 163 13.01 -1.17 19.17
N SER A 164 12.58 -2.39 18.90
CA SER A 164 12.14 -2.80 17.59
C SER A 164 11.07 -3.88 17.66
N ALA A 165 10.20 -3.89 16.65
CA ALA A 165 9.26 -4.97 16.39
C ALA A 165 9.50 -5.53 14.99
N THR A 166 9.41 -6.84 14.84
CA THR A 166 9.56 -7.52 13.54
C THR A 166 8.42 -8.48 13.34
N GLY A 167 7.85 -8.48 12.14
CA GLY A 167 6.76 -9.36 11.77
C GLY A 167 6.84 -9.83 10.33
N PHE A 168 6.00 -10.80 10.00
CA PHE A 168 5.86 -11.35 8.66
C PHE A 168 4.39 -11.23 8.23
N ALA A 169 4.18 -10.91 6.96
CA ALA A 169 2.86 -10.90 6.37
C ALA A 169 2.90 -11.47 4.94
N MET A 170 1.75 -11.91 4.47
CA MET A 170 1.55 -12.40 3.11
C MET A 170 0.35 -11.71 2.48
N ASP A 171 0.50 -11.39 1.20
CA ASP A 171 -0.59 -10.99 0.34
C ASP A 171 -0.83 -12.06 -0.71
N PHE A 172 -2.09 -12.26 -1.07
CA PHE A 172 -2.51 -13.13 -2.16
C PHE A 172 -3.41 -12.36 -3.09
N GLY A 173 -3.25 -12.58 -4.39
CA GLY A 173 -4.04 -11.90 -5.39
C GLY A 173 -4.41 -12.78 -6.56
N VAL A 174 -5.54 -12.42 -7.16
CA VAL A 174 -6.03 -13.01 -8.41
C VAL A 174 -6.51 -11.89 -9.31
N GLN A 175 -6.16 -11.95 -10.58
CA GLN A 175 -6.76 -11.14 -11.64
C GLN A 175 -7.40 -12.04 -12.67
N TYR A 176 -8.63 -11.70 -13.06
CA TYR A 176 -9.40 -12.41 -14.07
C TYR A 176 -9.82 -11.47 -15.19
N ARG A 177 -9.39 -11.77 -16.41
CA ARG A 177 -9.83 -11.07 -17.63
C ARG A 177 -11.11 -11.74 -18.15
N PHE A 178 -12.26 -11.16 -17.84
CA PHE A 178 -13.54 -11.67 -18.29
C PHE A 178 -13.72 -11.51 -19.80
N SER A 179 -13.30 -10.35 -20.32
CA SER A 179 -13.24 -10.02 -21.75
C SER A 179 -12.04 -9.10 -22.01
N GLU A 180 -11.86 -8.65 -23.23
CA GLU A 180 -10.84 -7.64 -23.57
C GLU A 180 -11.05 -6.31 -22.84
N SER A 181 -12.29 -6.01 -22.47
CA SER A 181 -12.68 -4.74 -21.83
C SER A 181 -13.04 -4.87 -20.35
N LEU A 182 -13.23 -6.07 -19.81
CA LEU A 182 -13.74 -6.26 -18.45
C LEU A 182 -12.79 -7.11 -17.61
N PHE A 183 -12.35 -6.55 -16.50
CA PHE A 183 -11.39 -7.13 -15.59
C PHE A 183 -11.96 -7.24 -14.18
N LEU A 184 -11.68 -8.33 -13.53
CA LEU A 184 -11.97 -8.58 -12.11
C LEU A 184 -10.67 -8.79 -11.36
N GLY A 185 -10.58 -8.28 -10.15
CA GLY A 185 -9.46 -8.51 -9.26
C GLY A 185 -9.92 -8.77 -7.85
N ALA A 186 -9.26 -9.68 -7.18
CA ALA A 186 -9.43 -9.90 -5.75
C ALA A 186 -8.07 -10.00 -5.09
N SER A 187 -7.93 -9.45 -3.90
CA SER A 187 -6.74 -9.62 -3.09
C SER A 187 -7.08 -9.74 -1.60
N VAL A 188 -6.27 -10.50 -0.89
CA VAL A 188 -6.25 -10.53 0.58
C VAL A 188 -4.85 -10.11 0.98
N LYS A 189 -4.76 -9.12 1.86
CA LYS A 189 -3.47 -8.52 2.21
C LYS A 189 -3.18 -8.59 3.69
N ASN A 190 -1.88 -8.58 3.98
CA ASN A 190 -1.34 -8.49 5.32
C ASN A 190 -1.82 -9.62 6.25
N ILE A 191 -1.97 -10.85 5.73
CA ILE A 191 -2.18 -12.03 6.58
C ILE A 191 -0.85 -12.36 7.22
N GLY A 192 -0.70 -12.14 8.52
CA GLY A 192 0.61 -12.27 9.16
C GLY A 192 0.59 -12.62 10.64
N SER A 193 1.78 -12.62 11.22
CA SER A 193 2.02 -12.82 12.64
C SER A 193 1.71 -11.55 13.43
N ASN A 194 1.37 -11.70 14.71
CA ASN A 194 1.43 -10.56 15.63
C ASN A 194 2.87 -10.04 15.73
N MET A 195 3.00 -8.78 16.10
CA MET A 195 4.27 -8.12 16.38
C MET A 195 4.32 -7.66 17.85
N THR A 196 5.53 -7.59 18.38
CA THR A 196 5.76 -7.12 19.76
C THR A 196 7.05 -6.31 19.78
N PHE A 197 7.01 -5.16 20.43
CA PHE A 197 8.22 -4.39 20.66
C PHE A 197 9.09 -5.01 21.72
N SER A 198 10.39 -5.08 21.47
CA SER A 198 11.42 -5.50 22.42
C SER A 198 12.67 -4.65 22.27
N GLY A 199 13.46 -4.50 23.34
CA GLY A 199 14.71 -3.76 23.27
C GLY A 199 15.10 -3.09 24.58
N ALA A 200 16.29 -2.46 24.57
CA ALA A 200 16.90 -1.92 25.76
C ALA A 200 16.11 -0.78 26.44
N ASP A 201 15.33 -0.01 25.67
CA ASP A 201 14.53 1.08 26.22
C ASP A 201 13.32 0.60 27.04
N LEU A 202 12.97 -0.69 26.94
CA LEU A 202 11.96 -1.34 27.80
C LEU A 202 12.56 -1.89 29.09
N GLN A 203 13.87 -1.78 29.29
CA GLN A 203 14.57 -2.28 30.46
C GLN A 203 14.87 -1.15 31.45
N SER A 204 14.65 -1.39 32.73
CA SER A 204 14.98 -0.46 33.81
C SER A 204 15.75 -1.18 34.88
N SER A 205 16.87 -0.60 35.32
CA SER A 205 17.60 -1.10 36.47
C SER A 205 16.94 -0.65 37.76
N THR A 206 16.85 -1.56 38.71
CA THR A 206 16.32 -1.27 40.04
C THR A 206 17.02 -2.11 41.09
N GLN A 207 17.04 -1.62 42.32
CA GLN A 207 17.54 -2.40 43.45
C GLN A 207 16.49 -3.46 43.88
N ILE A 208 16.93 -4.72 44.01
CA ILE A 208 16.08 -5.77 44.50
C ILE A 208 15.83 -5.55 45.99
N PRO A 209 14.56 -5.35 46.43
CA PRO A 209 14.24 -5.22 47.87
C PRO A 209 14.65 -6.51 48.61
N ASP A 210 15.17 -6.38 49.82
CA ASP A 210 15.52 -7.52 50.72
C ASP A 210 16.72 -8.39 50.30
N ALA A 211 17.51 -8.01 49.29
CA ALA A 211 18.80 -8.67 49.05
C ALA A 211 19.78 -8.34 50.17
N ASN A 212 20.10 -9.35 50.98
CA ASN A 212 21.03 -9.20 52.10
C ASN A 212 22.41 -8.71 51.63
N PHE A 213 22.80 -7.50 52.07
CA PHE A 213 24.16 -6.93 52.19
C PHE A 213 24.96 -6.55 50.96
N ASN A 214 24.62 -6.91 49.79
CA ASN A 214 25.11 -6.31 48.57
C ASN A 214 23.91 -5.96 47.69
N TYR A 215 23.63 -4.70 47.49
CA TYR A 215 22.57 -4.26 46.58
C TYR A 215 22.91 -4.78 45.19
N ALA A 216 22.31 -5.92 44.83
CA ALA A 216 22.40 -6.39 43.48
C ALA A 216 21.40 -5.57 42.67
N ASP A 217 21.88 -4.87 41.66
CA ASP A 217 21.03 -4.25 40.69
C ASP A 217 20.33 -5.34 39.85
N GLY A 218 19.00 -5.32 39.84
CA GLY A 218 18.20 -6.16 38.99
C GLY A 218 17.73 -5.38 37.79
N VAL A 219 17.58 -6.04 36.66
CA VAL A 219 16.96 -5.46 35.48
C VAL A 219 15.52 -5.97 35.38
N TYR A 220 14.59 -5.03 35.31
CA TYR A 220 13.19 -5.30 34.99
C TYR A 220 12.93 -4.92 33.56
N GLU A 221 12.19 -5.76 32.85
CA GLU A 221 11.73 -5.49 31.49
C GLU A 221 10.22 -5.23 31.52
N VAL A 222 9.80 -4.13 30.89
CA VAL A 222 8.41 -3.86 30.62
C VAL A 222 7.99 -4.76 29.46
N VAL A 223 7.09 -5.70 29.72
CA VAL A 223 6.55 -6.57 28.67
C VAL A 223 5.58 -5.77 27.82
N ALA A 224 5.94 -5.52 26.57
CA ALA A 224 5.06 -4.88 25.61
C ALA A 224 3.95 -5.84 25.16
N GLU A 225 2.74 -5.32 24.98
CA GLU A 225 1.61 -6.06 24.45
C GLU A 225 1.80 -6.40 22.98
N GLU A 226 1.28 -7.53 22.54
CA GLU A 226 1.26 -7.92 21.14
C GLU A 226 0.22 -7.11 20.38
N PHE A 227 0.53 -6.68 19.16
CA PHE A 227 -0.41 -6.05 18.24
C PHE A 227 -0.54 -6.82 16.92
N GLN A 228 -1.73 -6.76 16.35
CA GLN A 228 -2.04 -7.42 15.08
C GLN A 228 -1.67 -6.54 13.90
N ILE A 229 -1.25 -7.16 12.81
CA ILE A 229 -1.06 -6.50 11.51
C ILE A 229 -2.43 -6.25 10.86
N PRO A 230 -2.69 -5.06 10.26
CA PRO A 230 -3.99 -4.72 9.68
C PRO A 230 -4.23 -5.52 8.40
N SER A 231 -5.00 -6.58 8.48
CA SER A 231 -5.39 -7.40 7.34
C SER A 231 -6.68 -6.90 6.70
N TYR A 232 -6.80 -7.02 5.38
CA TYR A 232 -7.98 -6.61 4.64
C TYR A 232 -8.15 -7.39 3.33
N PHE A 233 -9.37 -7.38 2.82
CA PHE A 233 -9.77 -7.99 1.57
C PHE A 233 -10.22 -6.92 0.59
N GLU A 234 -9.88 -7.09 -0.68
CA GLU A 234 -10.29 -6.17 -1.75
C GLU A 234 -10.94 -6.93 -2.91
N LEU A 235 -11.99 -6.35 -3.45
CA LEU A 235 -12.66 -6.82 -4.67
C LEU A 235 -12.81 -5.66 -5.63
N SER A 236 -12.29 -5.83 -6.84
CA SER A 236 -12.24 -4.78 -7.86
C SER A 236 -12.86 -5.21 -9.16
N LEU A 237 -13.52 -4.26 -9.82
CA LEU A 237 -14.02 -4.35 -11.17
C LEU A 237 -13.45 -3.18 -11.97
N ALA A 238 -12.88 -3.46 -13.16
CA ALA A 238 -12.41 -2.42 -14.07
C ALA A 238 -12.97 -2.67 -15.48
N TYR A 239 -13.33 -1.58 -16.14
CA TYR A 239 -13.82 -1.60 -17.50
C TYR A 239 -13.03 -0.64 -18.38
N GLN A 240 -12.43 -1.15 -19.45
CA GLN A 240 -11.70 -0.39 -20.44
C GLN A 240 -12.56 -0.21 -21.69
N TYR A 241 -12.57 1.01 -22.20
CA TYR A 241 -13.19 1.35 -23.48
C TYR A 241 -12.17 2.04 -24.39
N ASP A 242 -11.88 1.41 -25.52
CA ASP A 242 -10.95 1.93 -26.51
C ASP A 242 -11.74 2.72 -27.57
N PHE A 243 -11.50 4.02 -27.67
CA PHE A 243 -12.07 4.87 -28.73
C PHE A 243 -11.42 4.56 -30.08
N ASN A 244 -10.12 4.29 -30.04
CA ASN A 244 -9.29 3.84 -31.15
C ASN A 244 -8.01 3.20 -30.58
N GLU A 245 -7.07 2.79 -31.46
CA GLU A 245 -5.82 2.13 -31.05
C GLU A 245 -4.91 2.97 -30.14
N GLN A 246 -5.12 4.29 -30.09
CA GLN A 246 -4.26 5.23 -29.36
C GLN A 246 -4.93 5.87 -28.15
N ASN A 247 -6.26 5.83 -28.08
CA ASN A 247 -6.99 6.55 -27.01
C ASN A 247 -7.96 5.59 -26.31
N ASN A 248 -7.86 5.52 -25.02
CA ASN A 248 -8.69 4.67 -24.18
C ASN A 248 -9.15 5.40 -22.93
N ILE A 249 -10.18 4.88 -22.31
CA ILE A 249 -10.64 5.26 -20.99
C ILE A 249 -10.81 4.00 -20.14
N MET A 250 -10.35 4.03 -18.92
CA MET A 250 -10.54 2.98 -17.95
C MET A 250 -11.32 3.51 -16.76
N LEU A 251 -12.37 2.81 -16.38
CA LEU A 251 -13.18 3.03 -15.20
C LEU A 251 -12.99 1.86 -14.27
N ALA A 252 -12.77 2.12 -13.01
CA ALA A 252 -12.60 1.07 -12.01
C ALA A 252 -13.32 1.41 -10.70
N SER A 253 -13.72 0.37 -9.98
CA SER A 253 -14.23 0.47 -8.63
C SER A 253 -13.67 -0.69 -7.80
N THR A 254 -13.30 -0.40 -6.56
CA THR A 254 -12.79 -1.40 -5.60
C THR A 254 -13.51 -1.24 -4.27
N PHE A 255 -14.05 -2.33 -3.79
CA PHE A 255 -14.52 -2.46 -2.41
C PHE A 255 -13.39 -3.01 -1.56
N VAL A 256 -13.13 -2.36 -0.43
CA VAL A 256 -12.11 -2.73 0.56
C VAL A 256 -12.83 -3.07 1.86
N ASN A 257 -12.72 -4.31 2.29
CA ASN A 257 -13.22 -4.76 3.57
C ASN A 257 -12.07 -4.85 4.56
N ASN A 258 -12.07 -3.96 5.54
CA ASN A 258 -11.05 -3.84 6.55
C ASN A 258 -11.43 -4.65 7.81
N ASN A 259 -10.44 -5.35 8.39
CA ASN A 259 -10.67 -6.09 9.63
C ASN A 259 -10.67 -5.19 10.88
N SER A 260 -10.02 -4.01 10.81
CA SER A 260 -9.80 -3.13 11.97
C SER A 260 -10.14 -1.66 11.71
N PHE A 261 -10.70 -1.36 10.55
CA PHE A 261 -11.14 -0.02 10.14
C PHE A 261 -12.47 -0.12 9.41
N GLU A 262 -13.07 1.02 9.09
CA GLU A 262 -14.26 1.11 8.27
C GLU A 262 -14.00 0.57 6.86
N ASP A 263 -15.02 -0.04 6.27
CA ASP A 263 -14.98 -0.48 4.88
C ASP A 263 -14.95 0.73 3.93
N GLN A 264 -14.26 0.57 2.80
CA GLN A 264 -14.08 1.64 1.83
C GLN A 264 -14.60 1.24 0.45
N LEU A 265 -15.07 2.24 -0.28
CA LEU A 265 -15.42 2.12 -1.69
C LEU A 265 -14.60 3.14 -2.48
N ASN A 266 -13.79 2.64 -3.40
CA ASN A 266 -12.88 3.42 -4.21
C ASN A 266 -13.36 3.45 -5.66
N PHE A 267 -13.28 4.62 -6.30
CA PHE A 267 -13.59 4.83 -7.71
C PHE A 267 -12.39 5.46 -8.41
N GLY A 268 -12.10 5.00 -9.60
CA GLY A 268 -10.98 5.47 -10.40
C GLY A 268 -11.33 5.63 -11.87
N LEU A 269 -10.75 6.64 -12.47
CA LEU A 269 -10.82 6.94 -13.89
C LEU A 269 -9.41 7.21 -14.42
N GLU A 270 -9.06 6.63 -15.53
CA GLU A 270 -7.85 6.93 -16.30
C GLU A 270 -8.23 7.17 -17.76
N TYR A 271 -7.76 8.28 -18.34
CA TYR A 271 -7.84 8.56 -19.75
C TYR A 271 -6.45 8.52 -20.35
N GLY A 272 -6.23 7.64 -21.32
CA GLY A 272 -5.00 7.54 -22.10
C GLY A 272 -5.15 8.23 -23.46
N PHE A 273 -4.24 9.14 -23.75
CA PHE A 273 -4.13 9.87 -25.00
C PHE A 273 -2.84 9.49 -25.72
N MET A 274 -2.97 9.00 -26.95
CA MET A 274 -1.87 8.54 -27.80
C MET A 274 -0.99 7.45 -27.17
N ASN A 275 -1.52 6.67 -26.21
CA ASN A 275 -0.77 5.71 -25.38
C ASN A 275 0.46 6.31 -24.68
N THR A 276 0.59 7.63 -24.70
CA THR A 276 1.74 8.39 -24.18
C THR A 276 1.37 9.23 -22.98
N PHE A 277 0.25 9.95 -23.04
CA PHE A 277 -0.19 10.85 -21.96
C PHE A 277 -1.38 10.27 -21.24
N PHE A 278 -1.35 10.36 -19.92
CA PHE A 278 -2.42 9.83 -19.06
C PHE A 278 -2.88 10.90 -18.09
N VAL A 279 -4.20 11.03 -17.94
CA VAL A 279 -4.83 11.86 -16.93
C VAL A 279 -5.71 10.95 -16.05
N ARG A 280 -5.63 11.13 -14.76
CA ARG A 280 -6.25 10.25 -13.77
C ARG A 280 -7.00 11.03 -12.72
N GLY A 281 -8.07 10.44 -12.24
CA GLY A 281 -8.82 10.93 -11.10
C GLY A 281 -9.37 9.77 -10.29
N GLY A 282 -9.50 9.97 -9.00
CA GLY A 282 -10.05 8.96 -8.12
C GLY A 282 -10.77 9.59 -6.93
N TYR A 283 -11.57 8.79 -6.29
CA TYR A 283 -12.29 9.16 -5.09
C TYR A 283 -12.44 7.94 -4.18
N SER A 284 -12.10 8.10 -2.92
CA SER A 284 -12.27 7.09 -1.88
C SER A 284 -13.28 7.57 -0.86
N MET A 285 -14.19 6.71 -0.44
CA MET A 285 -15.17 7.03 0.59
C MET A 285 -15.33 5.86 1.56
N LEU A 286 -15.56 6.18 2.82
CA LEU A 286 -15.97 5.19 3.81
C LEU A 286 -17.43 4.81 3.57
N THR A 287 -17.78 3.54 3.76
CA THR A 287 -19.16 3.06 3.61
C THR A 287 -20.01 3.40 4.82
N GLU A 288 -19.38 3.54 5.98
CA GLU A 288 -19.96 4.02 7.22
C GLU A 288 -19.23 5.31 7.61
N ASN A 289 -19.97 6.31 8.13
CA ASN A 289 -19.40 7.57 8.58
C ASN A 289 -18.57 8.31 7.51
N ALA A 290 -19.18 8.59 6.37
CA ALA A 290 -18.52 9.23 5.22
C ALA A 290 -17.80 10.56 5.57
N ASP A 291 -18.26 11.27 6.61
CA ASP A 291 -17.63 12.49 7.11
C ASP A 291 -16.24 12.24 7.75
N GLY A 292 -15.89 10.99 8.06
CA GLY A 292 -14.59 10.59 8.59
C GLY A 292 -13.55 10.22 7.50
N THR A 293 -13.85 10.47 6.23
CA THR A 293 -12.93 10.15 5.12
C THR A 293 -11.75 11.12 5.11
N VAL A 294 -10.56 10.64 5.53
CA VAL A 294 -9.33 11.46 5.55
C VAL A 294 -8.76 11.66 4.15
N PHE A 295 -8.81 10.63 3.31
CA PHE A 295 -8.25 10.64 1.95
C PHE A 295 -9.38 10.48 0.92
N GLY A 296 -9.98 11.58 0.50
CA GLY A 296 -11.12 11.55 -0.42
C GLY A 296 -10.71 11.62 -1.89
N PHE A 297 -10.41 12.83 -2.36
CA PHE A 297 -10.13 13.10 -3.77
C PHE A 297 -8.66 12.87 -4.13
N THR A 298 -8.44 12.28 -5.31
CA THR A 298 -7.12 12.10 -5.90
C THR A 298 -7.12 12.49 -7.37
N ALA A 299 -5.99 13.00 -7.84
CA ALA A 299 -5.78 13.33 -9.25
C ALA A 299 -4.34 13.03 -9.66
N GLY A 300 -4.09 12.87 -10.93
CA GLY A 300 -2.73 12.64 -11.40
C GLY A 300 -2.57 12.70 -12.91
N ALA A 301 -1.31 12.72 -13.32
CA ALA A 301 -0.92 12.67 -14.72
C ALA A 301 0.28 11.76 -14.90
N GLY A 302 0.43 11.19 -16.07
CA GLY A 302 1.55 10.33 -16.41
C GLY A 302 1.98 10.46 -17.86
N VAL A 303 3.24 10.16 -18.11
CA VAL A 303 3.83 10.11 -19.44
C VAL A 303 4.57 8.80 -19.61
N ASN A 304 4.26 8.08 -20.68
CA ASN A 304 4.99 6.91 -21.12
C ASN A 304 5.83 7.31 -22.35
N TYR A 305 7.11 7.08 -22.27
CA TYR A 305 8.00 7.29 -23.38
C TYR A 305 8.79 6.02 -23.68
N ASP A 306 8.68 5.56 -24.91
CA ASP A 306 9.39 4.40 -25.41
C ASP A 306 10.56 4.88 -26.29
N PHE A 307 11.78 4.53 -25.90
CA PHE A 307 12.98 4.90 -26.65
C PHE A 307 13.24 3.99 -27.85
N GLY A 308 12.36 3.01 -28.10
CA GLY A 308 12.62 1.93 -29.06
C GLY A 308 13.62 0.91 -28.50
N ALA A 309 13.70 -0.27 -29.12
CA ALA A 309 14.64 -1.31 -28.71
C ALA A 309 14.57 -1.74 -27.23
N GLU A 310 13.34 -1.99 -26.74
CA GLU A 310 13.06 -2.62 -25.46
C GLU A 310 13.20 -1.75 -24.18
N VAL A 311 13.56 -0.46 -24.31
CA VAL A 311 13.69 0.44 -23.15
C VAL A 311 12.57 1.47 -23.12
N GLY A 312 11.79 1.46 -22.06
CA GLY A 312 10.72 2.43 -21.83
C GLY A 312 10.86 3.13 -20.47
N ILE A 313 10.45 4.38 -20.40
CA ILE A 313 10.35 5.15 -19.17
C ILE A 313 8.90 5.62 -18.97
N LYS A 314 8.39 5.45 -17.75
CA LYS A 314 7.11 6.02 -17.32
C LYS A 314 7.36 6.94 -16.15
N VAL A 315 6.80 8.13 -16.23
CA VAL A 315 6.87 9.12 -15.15
C VAL A 315 5.44 9.51 -14.80
N ASP A 316 5.10 9.32 -13.55
CA ASP A 316 3.77 9.58 -13.03
C ASP A 316 3.83 10.53 -11.82
N TYR A 317 2.85 11.41 -11.75
CA TYR A 317 2.61 12.28 -10.61
C TYR A 317 1.19 12.06 -10.11
N ALA A 318 1.03 12.09 -8.78
CA ALA A 318 -0.28 12.10 -8.14
C ALA A 318 -0.35 13.16 -7.04
N PHE A 319 -1.53 13.70 -6.91
CA PHE A 319 -2.01 14.51 -5.83
C PHE A 319 -3.08 13.72 -5.06
N ARG A 320 -3.01 13.72 -3.72
CA ARG A 320 -4.03 13.13 -2.85
C ARG A 320 -4.41 14.15 -1.79
N GLN A 321 -5.68 14.54 -1.78
CA GLN A 321 -6.25 15.40 -0.75
C GLN A 321 -6.20 14.72 0.61
N VAL A 322 -5.95 15.52 1.65
CA VAL A 322 -5.98 15.10 3.06
C VAL A 322 -6.84 16.10 3.80
N ASP A 323 -8.00 15.67 4.31
CA ASP A 323 -8.98 16.62 4.86
C ASP A 323 -8.59 17.16 6.24
N GLU A 324 -7.85 16.38 7.04
CA GLU A 324 -7.43 16.75 8.40
C GLU A 324 -6.12 17.55 8.46
N PHE A 325 -5.40 17.67 7.34
CA PHE A 325 -4.09 18.31 7.26
C PHE A 325 -4.07 19.42 6.21
N PRO A 326 -3.33 20.53 6.44
CA PRO A 326 -3.28 21.64 5.51
C PRO A 326 -2.58 21.28 4.18
N ASP A 327 -1.65 20.33 4.21
CA ASP A 327 -0.86 19.97 3.05
C ASP A 327 -1.33 18.63 2.45
N PRO A 328 -1.61 18.59 1.15
CA PRO A 328 -1.94 17.36 0.45
C PRO A 328 -0.70 16.47 0.26
N ASN A 329 -0.93 15.20 -0.03
CA ASN A 329 0.18 14.34 -0.43
C ASN A 329 0.56 14.55 -1.89
N HIS A 330 1.86 14.61 -2.15
CA HIS A 330 2.46 14.65 -3.48
C HIS A 330 3.27 13.40 -3.73
N ILE A 331 2.98 12.70 -4.82
CA ILE A 331 3.61 11.42 -5.15
C ILE A 331 4.25 11.51 -6.52
N PHE A 332 5.51 11.12 -6.60
CA PHE A 332 6.27 11.00 -7.84
C PHE A 332 6.71 9.57 -8.03
N THR A 333 6.53 9.04 -9.22
CA THR A 333 6.95 7.69 -9.57
C THR A 333 7.66 7.68 -10.91
N VAL A 334 8.80 7.00 -10.95
CA VAL A 334 9.52 6.71 -12.18
C VAL A 334 9.64 5.20 -12.31
N LYS A 335 9.27 4.68 -13.48
CA LYS A 335 9.39 3.27 -13.83
C LYS A 335 10.19 3.12 -15.11
N LEU A 336 11.14 2.22 -15.10
CA LEU A 336 11.96 1.82 -16.24
C LEU A 336 11.58 0.40 -16.63
N GLY A 337 11.40 0.15 -17.91
CA GLY A 337 11.20 -1.19 -18.50
C GLY A 337 12.35 -1.53 -19.43
N PHE A 338 12.75 -2.82 -19.43
CA PHE A 338 13.88 -3.35 -20.22
C PHE A 338 13.48 -4.63 -20.94
#